data_1770a7696dad1ef58dd42ced8657f080
#
_entry.id   1770a7696dad1ef58dd42ced8657f080
#
_cell.length_a   1.000
_cell.length_b   1.000
_cell.length_c   1.000
_cell.angle_alpha   90.00
_cell.angle_beta   90.00
_cell.angle_gamma   90.00
#
_symmetry.space_group_name_H-M   'P 1'
#
loop_
_entity.id
_entity.type
_entity.pdbx_description
1 polymer ?
#
loop_
_entity_poly.entity_id
_entity_poly.type
_entity_poly.pdbx_seq_one_letter_code
_entity_poly.pdbx_strand_id
1 'polypeptide(L)'
;GSSSRDGNRALKEMIGCLKQSGLAGHILDGPRGPAGVVKAGIVKLARAAGAVVVPFYTSADRAWYFNSWDRFMLPKPFARVKLHFGKMMEMDSAESDDDFELCRSKLQEIMQPRLLSGDKNRC
;
A
#
# COMPACT_ATOMS: atom_id res chain seq x y z
N GLY A 1 8.77 5.26 4.82
CA GLY A 1 10.19 5.46 4.86
C GLY A 1 10.85 5.35 3.50
N SER A 2 11.96 6.05 3.33
CA SER A 2 12.77 5.93 2.14
C SER A 2 13.64 4.66 2.19
N SER A 3 14.21 4.24 1.06
CA SER A 3 15.14 3.12 0.98
C SER A 3 16.53 3.41 1.57
N SER A 4 16.69 4.49 2.31
CA SER A 4 17.90 4.90 3.03
C SER A 4 18.05 4.17 4.38
N ARG A 5 19.12 4.45 5.13
CA ARG A 5 19.30 3.95 6.50
C ARG A 5 18.11 4.22 7.41
N ASP A 6 17.49 5.38 7.25
CA ASP A 6 16.30 5.77 8.00
C ASP A 6 15.09 4.90 7.65
N GLY A 7 14.99 4.45 6.40
CA GLY A 7 13.96 3.51 5.96
C GLY A 7 14.04 2.16 6.67
N ASN A 8 15.23 1.63 6.86
CA ASN A 8 15.43 0.37 7.58
C ASN A 8 15.07 0.50 9.07
N ARG A 9 15.40 1.62 9.68
CA ARG A 9 15.04 1.92 11.07
C ARG A 9 13.52 2.02 11.23
N ALA A 10 12.87 2.77 10.35
CA ALA A 10 11.42 2.91 10.33
C ALA A 10 10.72 1.56 10.13
N LEU A 11 11.28 0.70 9.27
CA LEU A 11 10.77 -0.64 9.05
C LEU A 11 10.83 -1.49 10.32
N LYS A 12 11.96 -1.47 11.04
CA LYS A 12 12.12 -2.19 12.32
C LYS A 12 11.14 -1.71 13.38
N GLU A 13 10.95 -0.41 13.49
CA GLU A 13 9.99 0.19 14.42
C GLU A 13 8.56 -0.24 14.08
N MET A 14 8.21 -0.24 12.80
CA MET A 14 6.89 -0.66 12.33
C MET A 14 6.65 -2.15 12.59
N ILE A 15 7.65 -3.01 12.40
CA ILE A 15 7.57 -4.43 12.74
C ILE A 15 7.27 -4.60 14.23
N GLY A 16 7.96 -3.88 15.10
CA GLY A 16 7.71 -3.88 16.53
C GLY A 16 6.30 -3.46 16.90
N CYS A 17 5.83 -2.37 16.32
CA CYS A 17 4.46 -1.88 16.52
C CYS A 17 3.42 -2.88 16.04
N LEU A 18 3.63 -3.49 14.88
CA LEU A 18 2.73 -4.48 14.32
C LEU A 18 2.61 -5.72 15.19
N LYS A 19 3.75 -6.20 15.74
CA LYS A 19 3.76 -7.33 16.68
C LYS A 19 3.02 -7.04 17.98
N GLN A 20 3.05 -5.78 18.44
CA GLN A 20 2.34 -5.37 19.66
C GLN A 20 0.84 -5.15 19.43
N SER A 21 0.49 -4.41 18.39
CA SER A 21 -0.90 -3.98 18.13
C SER A 21 -1.69 -4.94 17.26
N GLY A 22 -1.00 -5.79 16.50
CA GLY A 22 -1.64 -6.73 15.58
C GLY A 22 -2.16 -6.10 14.29
N LEU A 23 -2.01 -4.78 14.11
CA LEU A 23 -2.49 -4.09 12.91
C LEU A 23 -1.57 -2.92 12.55
N ALA A 24 -1.29 -2.76 11.25
CA ALA A 24 -0.58 -1.60 10.73
C ALA A 24 -1.10 -1.24 9.33
N GLY A 25 -1.15 0.05 9.03
CA GLY A 25 -1.44 0.56 7.70
C GLY A 25 -0.18 0.98 6.97
N HIS A 26 -0.10 0.73 5.68
CA HIS A 26 1.06 1.06 4.87
C HIS A 26 0.67 1.57 3.49
N ILE A 27 1.33 2.63 3.05
CA ILE A 27 1.18 3.17 1.69
C ILE A 27 2.13 2.39 0.76
N LEU A 28 1.57 1.85 -0.31
CA LEU A 28 2.28 0.86 -1.14
C LEU A 28 3.33 1.46 -2.07
N ASP A 29 3.07 2.62 -2.65
CA ASP A 29 3.95 3.25 -3.64
C ASP A 29 4.99 4.20 -3.04
N GLY A 30 4.98 4.36 -1.72
CA GLY A 30 5.97 5.13 -0.99
C GLY A 30 5.82 6.65 -1.17
N PRO A 31 6.73 7.43 -0.53
CA PRO A 31 6.60 8.89 -0.51
C PRO A 31 7.01 9.58 -1.81
N ARG A 32 7.70 8.90 -2.70
CA ARG A 32 8.23 9.47 -3.93
C ARG A 32 7.67 8.84 -5.20
N GLY A 33 6.76 7.88 -5.07
CA GLY A 33 6.21 7.18 -6.23
C GLY A 33 7.23 6.29 -6.95
N PRO A 34 7.02 5.97 -8.22
CA PRO A 34 5.87 6.37 -9.02
C PRO A 34 4.56 5.74 -8.58
N ALA A 35 3.44 6.40 -8.89
CA ALA A 35 2.11 5.92 -8.54
C ALA A 35 1.82 4.53 -9.11
N GLY A 36 1.23 3.67 -8.31
CA GLY A 36 0.87 2.32 -8.72
C GLY A 36 2.01 1.31 -8.73
N VAL A 37 3.19 1.68 -8.27
CA VAL A 37 4.34 0.77 -8.14
C VAL A 37 4.52 0.39 -6.67
N VAL A 38 4.28 -0.86 -6.35
CA VAL A 38 4.40 -1.38 -4.98
C VAL A 38 5.88 -1.49 -4.60
N LYS A 39 6.24 -0.87 -3.49
CA LYS A 39 7.61 -0.94 -2.94
C LYS A 39 7.81 -2.23 -2.14
N ALA A 40 9.05 -2.70 -2.11
CA ALA A 40 9.40 -3.95 -1.43
C ALA A 40 9.20 -3.92 0.10
N GLY A 41 9.12 -2.74 0.69
CA GLY A 41 8.99 -2.58 2.15
C GLY A 41 7.78 -3.29 2.76
N ILE A 42 6.63 -3.30 2.07
CA ILE A 42 5.42 -3.97 2.57
C ILE A 42 5.60 -5.49 2.67
N VAL A 43 6.26 -6.09 1.70
CA VAL A 43 6.52 -7.54 1.71
C VAL A 43 7.51 -7.90 2.82
N LYS A 44 8.56 -7.08 2.99
CA LYS A 44 9.53 -7.22 4.09
C LYS A 44 8.86 -7.11 5.45
N LEU A 45 7.99 -6.13 5.61
CA LEU A 45 7.24 -5.91 6.84
C LEU A 45 6.34 -7.11 7.17
N ALA A 46 5.53 -7.54 6.23
CA ALA A 46 4.60 -8.64 6.42
C ALA A 46 5.34 -9.95 6.76
N ARG A 47 6.40 -10.25 6.03
CA ARG A 47 7.23 -11.45 6.25
C ARG A 47 7.91 -11.43 7.61
N ALA A 48 8.56 -10.33 7.97
CA ALA A 48 9.28 -10.21 9.24
C ALA A 48 8.34 -10.25 10.46
N ALA A 49 7.11 -9.77 10.32
CA ALA A 49 6.12 -9.76 11.37
C ALA A 49 5.23 -11.02 11.39
N GLY A 50 5.35 -11.91 10.40
CA GLY A 50 4.45 -13.06 10.25
C GLY A 50 3.00 -12.63 10.00
N ALA A 51 2.80 -11.51 9.31
CA ALA A 51 1.50 -10.90 9.09
C ALA A 51 0.97 -11.18 7.69
N VAL A 52 -0.35 -11.09 7.55
CA VAL A 52 -1.01 -11.13 6.25
C VAL A 52 -1.24 -9.71 5.74
N VAL A 53 -1.28 -9.55 4.43
CA VAL A 53 -1.57 -8.27 3.78
C VAL A 53 -3.01 -8.27 3.27
N VAL A 54 -3.77 -7.26 3.67
CA VAL A 54 -5.11 -7.03 3.14
C VAL A 54 -5.06 -5.73 2.33
N PRO A 55 -5.04 -5.81 1.00
CA PRO A 55 -5.06 -4.60 0.19
C PRO A 55 -6.41 -3.91 0.30
N PHE A 56 -6.39 -2.59 0.40
CA PHE A 56 -7.61 -1.81 0.36
C PHE A 56 -7.41 -0.51 -0.42
N TYR A 57 -8.48 0.02 -0.93
CA TYR A 57 -8.50 1.32 -1.57
C TYR A 57 -9.77 2.08 -1.20
N THR A 58 -9.71 3.38 -1.33
CA THR A 58 -10.82 4.27 -1.03
C THR A 58 -11.40 4.85 -2.32
N SER A 59 -12.70 5.09 -2.31
CA SER A 59 -13.37 5.86 -3.35
C SER A 59 -14.30 6.89 -2.72
N ALA A 60 -14.51 8.01 -3.41
CA ALA A 60 -15.43 9.04 -2.98
C ALA A 60 -16.33 9.43 -4.15
N ASP A 61 -17.60 9.73 -3.87
CA ASP A 61 -18.55 10.19 -4.89
C ASP A 61 -18.23 11.61 -5.37
N ARG A 62 -17.65 12.44 -4.49
CA ARG A 62 -17.18 13.79 -4.78
C ARG A 62 -15.84 14.03 -4.10
N ALA A 63 -14.85 14.47 -4.86
CA ALA A 63 -13.50 14.70 -4.34
C ALA A 63 -12.75 15.74 -5.17
N TRP A 64 -11.80 16.40 -4.52
CA TRP A 64 -10.76 17.15 -5.20
C TRP A 64 -9.55 16.26 -5.46
N TYR A 65 -8.96 16.38 -6.63
CA TYR A 65 -7.74 15.66 -7.00
C TYR A 65 -6.63 16.68 -7.21
N PHE A 66 -5.53 16.51 -6.50
CA PHE A 66 -4.38 17.39 -6.62
C PHE A 66 -3.50 16.97 -7.79
N ASN A 67 -2.88 17.93 -8.43
CA ASN A 67 -1.94 17.69 -9.53
C ASN A 67 -0.56 17.30 -8.98
N SER A 68 -0.49 16.17 -8.30
CA SER A 68 0.71 15.57 -7.74
C SER A 68 0.97 14.21 -8.42
N TRP A 69 2.14 13.63 -8.17
CA TRP A 69 2.49 12.34 -8.76
C TRP A 69 1.53 11.21 -8.34
N ASP A 70 0.99 11.29 -7.14
CA ASP A 70 0.08 10.31 -6.57
C ASP A 70 -1.41 10.64 -6.80
N ARG A 71 -1.70 11.78 -7.44
CA ARG A 71 -3.07 12.25 -7.65
C ARG A 71 -3.90 12.23 -6.37
N PHE A 72 -3.34 12.79 -5.31
CA PHE A 72 -3.94 12.77 -3.98
C PHE A 72 -5.42 13.18 -4.01
N MET A 73 -6.26 12.29 -3.49
CA MET A 73 -7.70 12.51 -3.42
C MET A 73 -8.08 13.08 -2.06
N LEU A 74 -8.73 14.23 -2.06
CA LEU A 74 -9.34 14.82 -0.87
C LEU A 74 -10.87 14.80 -1.04
N PRO A 75 -11.60 13.99 -0.28
CA PRO A 75 -13.06 14.00 -0.36
C PRO A 75 -13.63 15.38 -0.03
N LYS A 76 -14.63 15.80 -0.80
CA LYS A 76 -15.36 17.04 -0.52
C LYS A 76 -16.18 16.91 0.76
N PRO A 77 -16.49 18.02 1.45
CA PRO A 77 -17.38 17.98 2.61
C PRO A 77 -18.70 17.27 2.28
N PHE A 78 -19.15 16.39 3.18
CA PHE A 78 -20.35 15.57 3.04
C PHE A 78 -20.32 14.53 1.89
N ALA A 79 -19.15 14.29 1.30
CA ALA A 79 -18.98 13.22 0.35
C ALA A 79 -19.11 11.84 1.01
N ARG A 80 -19.57 10.87 0.24
CA ARG A 80 -19.57 9.48 0.69
C ARG A 80 -18.25 8.84 0.32
N VAL A 81 -17.54 8.34 1.32
CA VAL A 81 -16.27 7.62 1.13
C VAL A 81 -16.52 6.14 1.39
N LYS A 82 -16.09 5.31 0.47
CA LYS A 82 -16.17 3.85 0.58
C LYS A 82 -14.77 3.27 0.72
N LEU A 83 -14.63 2.33 1.63
CA LEU A 83 -13.44 1.50 1.78
C LEU A 83 -13.71 0.16 1.10
N HIS A 84 -12.84 -0.20 0.18
CA HIS A 84 -12.92 -1.46 -0.55
C HIS A 84 -11.75 -2.35 -0.16
N PHE A 85 -12.04 -3.49 0.47
CA PHE A 85 -11.03 -4.44 0.89
C PHE A 85 -10.88 -5.55 -0.15
N GLY A 86 -9.64 -5.83 -0.53
CA GLY A 86 -9.33 -6.94 -1.40
C GLY A 86 -9.13 -8.24 -0.63
N LYS A 87 -8.75 -9.27 -1.35
CA LYS A 87 -8.51 -10.59 -0.78
C LYS A 87 -7.22 -10.60 0.05
N MET A 88 -7.26 -11.23 1.22
CA MET A 88 -6.11 -11.42 2.08
C MET A 88 -4.99 -12.19 1.38
N MET A 89 -3.76 -11.70 1.51
CA MET A 89 -2.57 -12.29 0.94
C MET A 89 -1.59 -12.71 2.03
N GLU A 90 -1.13 -13.98 1.97
CA GLU A 90 -0.07 -14.48 2.84
C GLU A 90 1.28 -14.28 2.17
N MET A 91 2.26 -13.79 2.94
CA MET A 91 3.61 -13.50 2.46
C MET A 91 4.66 -14.48 3.00
N ASP A 92 4.23 -15.49 3.76
CA ASP A 92 5.13 -16.42 4.47
C ASP A 92 5.94 -17.34 3.54
N SER A 93 5.45 -17.57 2.33
CA SER A 93 6.09 -18.45 1.35
C SER A 93 7.25 -17.83 0.56
N ALA A 94 7.56 -16.57 0.84
CA ALA A 94 8.64 -15.85 0.16
C ALA A 94 10.01 -16.21 0.77
N GLU A 95 10.52 -17.40 0.47
CA GLU A 95 11.78 -17.92 0.99
C GLU A 95 13.01 -17.43 0.20
N SER A 96 12.83 -17.09 -1.08
CA SER A 96 13.88 -16.59 -1.95
C SER A 96 13.58 -15.16 -2.45
N ASP A 97 14.60 -14.51 -3.00
CA ASP A 97 14.43 -13.18 -3.62
C ASP A 97 13.44 -13.21 -4.80
N ASP A 98 13.39 -14.30 -5.53
CA ASP A 98 12.44 -14.49 -6.63
C ASP A 98 11.00 -14.59 -6.11
N ASP A 99 10.78 -15.33 -5.03
CA ASP A 99 9.47 -15.43 -4.38
C ASP A 99 9.03 -14.08 -3.80
N PHE A 100 9.97 -13.34 -3.24
CA PHE A 100 9.77 -12.00 -2.72
C PHE A 100 9.28 -11.05 -3.81
N GLU A 101 9.96 -11.03 -4.95
CA GLU A 101 9.57 -10.21 -6.11
C GLU A 101 8.23 -10.65 -6.69
N LEU A 102 7.94 -11.95 -6.68
CA LEU A 102 6.66 -12.48 -7.12
C LEU A 102 5.51 -12.00 -6.24
N CYS A 103 5.67 -12.00 -4.92
CA CYS A 103 4.69 -11.47 -3.98
C CYS A 103 4.45 -9.98 -4.19
N ARG A 104 5.52 -9.21 -4.37
CA ARG A 104 5.44 -7.78 -4.66
C ARG A 104 4.69 -7.52 -5.96
N SER A 105 5.01 -8.25 -7.01
CA SER A 105 4.36 -8.12 -8.33
C SER A 105 2.89 -8.49 -8.28
N LYS A 106 2.52 -9.55 -7.58
CA LYS A 106 1.11 -9.94 -7.39
C LYS A 106 0.32 -8.86 -6.67
N LEU A 107 0.87 -8.29 -5.62
CA LEU A 107 0.23 -7.20 -4.90
C LEU A 107 0.06 -5.98 -5.81
N GLN A 108 1.07 -5.65 -6.61
CA GLN A 108 1.01 -4.57 -7.58
C GLN A 108 -0.08 -4.81 -8.64
N GLU A 109 -0.20 -6.01 -9.18
CA GLU A 109 -1.24 -6.36 -10.15
C GLU A 109 -2.65 -6.19 -9.58
N ILE A 110 -2.84 -6.53 -8.31
CA ILE A 110 -4.13 -6.38 -7.63
C ILE A 110 -4.46 -4.92 -7.40
N MET A 111 -3.49 -4.12 -6.99
CA MET A 111 -3.70 -2.75 -6.57
C MET A 111 -3.59 -1.72 -7.70
N GLN A 112 -2.75 -1.98 -8.70
CA GLN A 112 -2.47 -1.02 -9.76
C GLN A 112 -3.71 -0.52 -10.53
N PRO A 113 -4.63 -1.38 -10.98
CA PRO A 113 -5.83 -0.91 -11.64
C PRO A 113 -6.68 0.01 -10.78
N ARG A 114 -6.61 -0.15 -9.47
CA ARG A 114 -7.39 0.62 -8.51
C ARG A 114 -6.72 1.93 -8.12
N LEU A 115 -5.39 1.93 -8.05
CA LEU A 115 -4.59 3.13 -7.81
C LEU A 115 -4.65 4.10 -8.99
N LEU A 116 -4.73 3.58 -10.21
CA LEU A 116 -4.79 4.37 -11.42
C LEU A 116 -6.22 4.71 -11.86
N SER A 117 -7.22 3.94 -11.41
CA SER A 117 -8.62 4.14 -11.83
C SER A 117 -9.25 5.41 -11.25
N GLY A 118 -8.70 5.96 -10.20
CA GLY A 118 -9.11 7.26 -9.67
C GLY A 118 -9.02 8.39 -10.71
N ASP A 119 -8.18 8.20 -11.71
CA ASP A 119 -8.00 9.16 -12.80
C ASP A 119 -9.09 9.08 -13.88
N LYS A 120 -9.77 7.95 -14.00
CA LYS A 120 -10.79 7.71 -15.04
C LYS A 120 -12.20 8.19 -14.65
N ASN A 121 -12.47 8.39 -13.37
CA ASN A 121 -13.77 8.81 -12.86
C ASN A 121 -13.83 10.30 -12.52
N ARG A 122 -13.05 11.07 -13.22
CA ARG A 122 -12.95 12.52 -13.05
C ARG A 122 -13.99 13.30 -13.83
N CYS A 123 -15.14 12.85 -13.88
CA CYS A 123 -16.19 13.69 -14.47
C CYS A 123 -16.91 14.46 -13.39
#